data_9eeba8c20cce63304e49ad8517080036
#
_entry.id   9eeba8c20cce63304e49ad8517080036
#
_cell.length_a   1.000
_cell.length_b   1.000
_cell.length_c   1.000
_cell.angle_alpha   90.00
_cell.angle_beta   90.00
_cell.angle_gamma   90.00
#
_symmetry.space_group_name_H-M   'P 1'
#
loop_
_entity.id
_entity.type
_entity.pdbx_description
1 polymer ?
#
loop_
_entity_poly.entity_id
_entity_poly.type
_entity_poly.pdbx_seq_one_letter_code
_entity_poly.pdbx_strand_id
1 'polypeptide(L)'
;MPSNLEDRLRCVAAADGRYHINAYRFVYEALDYTVKQLEKKRHISGRELLEGIKNLALEQFGALAVMVFGVWGIHKTADFGNIVFNLVEAQMMSRSEEDNREDFDDVYEFRDVFRIDSKPRSMRSPR
;
A
#
# COMPACT_ATOMS: atom_id res chain seq x y z
N MET A 1 -2.06 -19.37 -18.67
CA MET A 1 -2.26 -17.92 -18.41
C MET A 1 -2.99 -17.70 -17.12
N PRO A 2 -2.52 -16.80 -16.26
CA PRO A 2 -3.29 -16.46 -15.06
C PRO A 2 -4.60 -15.80 -15.48
N SER A 3 -5.70 -16.33 -15.02
CA SER A 3 -7.02 -15.84 -15.37
C SER A 3 -7.72 -15.13 -14.23
N ASN A 4 -7.19 -15.19 -13.00
CA ASN A 4 -7.80 -14.54 -11.86
C ASN A 4 -6.79 -13.64 -11.13
N LEU A 5 -7.30 -12.82 -10.24
CA LEU A 5 -6.50 -11.85 -9.50
C LEU A 5 -5.37 -12.53 -8.71
N GLU A 6 -5.67 -13.61 -8.02
CA GLU A 6 -4.72 -14.29 -7.17
C GLU A 6 -3.52 -14.82 -7.98
N ASP A 7 -3.78 -15.44 -9.11
CA ASP A 7 -2.72 -15.95 -9.97
C ASP A 7 -1.87 -14.82 -10.54
N ARG A 8 -2.49 -13.71 -10.89
CA ARG A 8 -1.78 -12.53 -11.39
C ARG A 8 -0.87 -11.94 -10.32
N LEU A 9 -1.34 -11.85 -9.09
CA LEU A 9 -0.54 -11.38 -7.96
C LEU A 9 0.67 -12.28 -7.72
N ARG A 10 0.48 -13.60 -7.81
CA ARG A 10 1.59 -14.54 -7.67
C ARG A 10 2.66 -14.32 -8.73
N CYS A 11 2.24 -14.09 -9.96
CA CYS A 11 3.19 -13.85 -11.05
C CYS A 11 3.98 -12.56 -10.83
N VAL A 12 3.32 -11.49 -10.40
CA VAL A 12 3.99 -10.22 -10.15
C VAL A 12 4.98 -10.35 -9.00
N ALA A 13 4.57 -10.99 -7.91
CA ALA A 13 5.42 -11.18 -6.74
C ALA A 13 6.65 -12.03 -7.09
N ALA A 14 6.45 -13.11 -7.84
CA ALA A 14 7.54 -14.00 -8.24
C ALA A 14 8.53 -13.31 -9.17
N ALA A 15 8.04 -12.44 -10.05
CA ALA A 15 8.91 -11.77 -11.04
C ALA A 15 9.92 -10.83 -10.37
N ASP A 16 9.52 -10.10 -9.33
CA ASP A 16 10.43 -9.21 -8.62
C ASP A 16 11.26 -9.95 -7.57
N GLY A 17 10.60 -10.74 -6.75
CA GLY A 17 11.26 -11.54 -5.72
C GLY A 17 11.61 -10.82 -4.43
N ARG A 18 11.52 -9.48 -4.39
CA ARG A 18 11.88 -8.70 -3.18
C ARG A 18 10.80 -8.73 -2.11
N TYR A 19 9.54 -8.83 -2.51
CA TYR A 19 8.41 -8.68 -1.62
C TYR A 19 7.53 -9.91 -1.62
N HIS A 20 7.01 -10.24 -0.45
CA HIS A 20 6.07 -11.36 -0.29
C HIS A 20 4.77 -11.03 -1.03
N ILE A 21 4.07 -12.06 -1.51
CA ILE A 21 2.80 -11.88 -2.22
C ILE A 21 1.77 -11.12 -1.36
N ASN A 22 1.81 -11.30 -0.05
CA ASN A 22 0.89 -10.59 0.85
C ASN A 22 1.10 -9.07 0.80
N ALA A 23 2.31 -8.61 0.48
CA ALA A 23 2.55 -7.19 0.28
C ALA A 23 1.75 -6.65 -0.91
N TYR A 24 1.73 -7.41 -1.99
CA TYR A 24 0.95 -7.03 -3.18
C TYR A 24 -0.55 -7.07 -2.91
N ARG A 25 -1.02 -8.11 -2.21
CA ARG A 25 -2.43 -8.18 -1.81
C ARG A 25 -2.83 -6.98 -0.96
N PHE A 26 -1.99 -6.64 0.00
CA PHE A 26 -2.25 -5.53 0.90
C PHE A 26 -2.32 -4.19 0.16
N VAL A 27 -1.37 -3.92 -0.73
CA VAL A 27 -1.36 -2.68 -1.51
C VAL A 27 -2.60 -2.61 -2.41
N TYR A 28 -2.95 -3.73 -3.03
CA TYR A 28 -4.14 -3.79 -3.89
C TYR A 28 -5.41 -3.51 -3.07
N GLU A 29 -5.50 -4.09 -1.88
CA GLU A 29 -6.61 -3.85 -0.95
C GLU A 29 -6.64 -2.39 -0.48
N ALA A 30 -5.47 -1.81 -0.23
CA ALA A 30 -5.35 -0.42 0.21
C ALA A 30 -5.82 0.55 -0.87
N LEU A 31 -5.60 0.22 -2.14
CA LEU A 31 -6.12 1.03 -3.23
C LEU A 31 -7.65 1.08 -3.17
N ASP A 32 -8.29 -0.08 -3.04
CA ASP A 32 -9.74 -0.16 -2.94
C ASP A 32 -10.26 0.58 -1.70
N TYR A 33 -9.59 0.37 -0.57
CA TYR A 33 -9.90 1.06 0.67
C TYR A 33 -9.87 2.59 0.50
N THR A 34 -8.82 3.09 -0.16
CA THR A 34 -8.64 4.53 -0.37
C THR A 34 -9.70 5.09 -1.30
N VAL A 35 -9.97 4.38 -2.41
CA VAL A 35 -10.98 4.83 -3.38
C VAL A 35 -12.36 4.90 -2.74
N LYS A 36 -12.69 3.96 -1.85
CA LYS A 36 -13.98 3.95 -1.17
C LYS A 36 -14.17 5.11 -0.19
N GLN A 37 -13.08 5.78 0.22
CA GLN A 37 -13.16 6.98 1.06
C GLN A 37 -13.54 8.23 0.27
N LEU A 38 -13.49 8.17 -1.05
CA LEU A 38 -13.77 9.33 -1.90
C LEU A 38 -15.26 9.47 -2.14
N GLU A 39 -15.72 10.72 -2.23
CA GLU A 39 -17.12 11.01 -2.59
C GLU A 39 -17.42 10.59 -4.02
N LYS A 40 -16.45 10.77 -4.92
CA LYS A 40 -16.54 10.37 -6.32
C LYS A 40 -15.32 9.56 -6.70
N LYS A 41 -15.53 8.50 -7.47
CA LYS A 41 -14.42 7.71 -7.97
C LYS A 41 -13.53 8.55 -8.87
N ARG A 42 -12.23 8.51 -8.63
CA ARG A 42 -11.22 9.17 -9.43
C ARG A 42 -9.88 8.48 -9.22
N HIS A 43 -8.92 8.83 -10.05
CA HIS A 43 -7.55 8.39 -9.83
C HIS A 43 -7.03 9.00 -8.52
N ILE A 44 -6.28 8.23 -7.76
CA ILE A 44 -5.64 8.72 -6.53
C ILE A 44 -4.14 8.85 -6.76
N SER A 45 -3.53 9.81 -6.08
CA SER A 45 -2.08 10.01 -6.15
C SER A 45 -1.35 8.96 -5.32
N GLY A 46 -0.04 8.83 -5.55
CA GLY A 46 0.80 7.96 -4.74
C GLY A 46 0.76 8.35 -3.26
N ARG A 47 0.74 9.64 -2.96
CA ARG A 47 0.65 10.09 -1.57
C ARG A 47 -0.67 9.77 -0.93
N GLU A 48 -1.76 9.89 -1.67
CA GLU A 48 -3.08 9.49 -1.18
C GLU A 48 -3.13 7.99 -0.91
N LEU A 49 -2.52 7.20 -1.78
CA LEU A 49 -2.44 5.75 -1.57
C LEU A 49 -1.61 5.44 -0.32
N LEU A 50 -0.48 6.11 -0.12
CA LEU A 50 0.35 5.89 1.06
C LEU A 50 -0.39 6.24 2.36
N GLU A 51 -1.21 7.29 2.34
CA GLU A 51 -2.05 7.63 3.49
C GLU A 51 -3.08 6.52 3.74
N GLY A 52 -3.69 6.00 2.68
CA GLY A 52 -4.62 4.87 2.77
C GLY A 52 -3.95 3.62 3.31
N ILE A 53 -2.72 3.33 2.85
CA ILE A 53 -1.92 2.21 3.34
C ILE A 53 -1.69 2.35 4.84
N LYS A 54 -1.31 3.54 5.30
CA LYS A 54 -1.10 3.80 6.72
C LYS A 54 -2.36 3.52 7.52
N ASN A 55 -3.48 4.08 7.09
CA ASN A 55 -4.74 3.92 7.82
C ASN A 55 -5.22 2.47 7.83
N LEU A 56 -5.13 1.78 6.71
CA LEU A 56 -5.52 0.37 6.63
C LEU A 56 -4.62 -0.50 7.50
N ALA A 57 -3.31 -0.23 7.49
CA ALA A 57 -2.36 -0.97 8.31
C ALA A 57 -2.64 -0.78 9.80
N LEU A 58 -2.98 0.45 10.21
CA LEU A 58 -3.34 0.71 11.60
C LEU A 58 -4.60 -0.04 12.00
N GLU A 59 -5.59 -0.13 11.11
CA GLU A 59 -6.81 -0.89 11.39
C GLU A 59 -6.55 -2.38 11.50
N GLN A 60 -5.73 -2.94 10.62
CA GLN A 60 -5.51 -4.39 10.56
C GLN A 60 -4.44 -4.88 11.53
N PHE A 61 -3.37 -4.10 11.71
CA PHE A 61 -2.19 -4.56 12.44
C PHE A 61 -1.84 -3.69 13.65
N GLY A 62 -2.33 -2.46 13.70
CA GLY A 62 -1.96 -1.54 14.77
C GLY A 62 -0.44 -1.35 14.83
N ALA A 63 0.10 -1.39 16.05
CA ALA A 63 1.53 -1.22 16.28
C ALA A 63 2.38 -2.35 15.71
N LEU A 64 1.75 -3.49 15.32
CA LEU A 64 2.47 -4.61 14.71
C LEU A 64 2.74 -4.40 13.22
N ALA A 65 2.26 -3.31 12.64
CA ALA A 65 2.40 -3.07 11.20
C ALA A 65 3.87 -3.10 10.74
N VAL A 66 4.78 -2.51 11.53
CA VAL A 66 6.21 -2.50 11.16
C VAL A 66 6.74 -3.93 11.04
N MET A 67 6.38 -4.79 12.00
CA MET A 67 6.80 -6.19 11.99
C MET A 67 6.23 -6.94 10.79
N VAL A 68 4.93 -6.75 10.51
CA VAL A 68 4.27 -7.40 9.39
C VAL A 68 4.92 -6.97 8.07
N PHE A 69 5.13 -5.67 7.89
CA PHE A 69 5.78 -5.15 6.69
C PHE A 69 7.20 -5.70 6.54
N GLY A 70 7.94 -5.78 7.64
CA GLY A 70 9.29 -6.34 7.61
C GLY A 70 9.33 -7.77 7.11
N VAL A 71 8.36 -8.60 7.55
CA VAL A 71 8.24 -9.98 7.06
C VAL A 71 7.99 -10.00 5.55
N TRP A 72 7.26 -9.01 5.04
CA TRP A 72 6.97 -8.91 3.60
C TRP A 72 8.10 -8.26 2.80
N GLY A 73 9.15 -7.79 3.44
CA GLY A 73 10.28 -7.12 2.77
C GLY A 73 10.12 -5.61 2.65
N ILE A 74 9.15 -5.03 3.34
CA ILE A 74 8.86 -3.59 3.27
C ILE A 74 9.42 -2.89 4.49
N HIS A 75 10.33 -1.92 4.28
CA HIS A 75 11.00 -1.22 5.36
C HIS A 75 10.81 0.30 5.30
N LYS A 76 10.35 0.83 4.18
CA LYS A 76 10.17 2.27 3.96
C LYS A 76 9.11 2.50 2.89
N THR A 77 8.62 3.75 2.80
CA THR A 77 7.55 4.08 1.85
C THR A 77 7.96 3.85 0.40
N ALA A 78 9.25 4.00 0.07
CA ALA A 78 9.74 3.74 -1.28
C ALA A 78 9.49 2.29 -1.70
N ASP A 79 9.47 1.35 -0.76
CA ASP A 79 9.16 -0.06 -1.07
C ASP A 79 7.72 -0.20 -1.58
N PHE A 80 6.79 0.56 -1.04
CA PHE A 80 5.42 0.58 -1.57
C PHE A 80 5.41 1.12 -3.01
N GLY A 81 6.27 2.10 -3.30
CA GLY A 81 6.43 2.60 -4.67
C GLY A 81 6.86 1.51 -5.63
N ASN A 82 7.81 0.68 -5.21
CA ASN A 82 8.27 -0.45 -6.03
C ASN A 82 7.14 -1.43 -6.31
N ILE A 83 6.33 -1.73 -5.29
CA ILE A 83 5.18 -2.63 -5.43
C ILE A 83 4.15 -2.04 -6.39
N VAL A 84 3.83 -0.75 -6.22
CA VAL A 84 2.88 -0.06 -7.09
C VAL A 84 3.35 -0.10 -8.54
N PHE A 85 4.63 0.19 -8.79
CA PHE A 85 5.16 0.15 -10.16
C PHE A 85 5.10 -1.24 -10.76
N ASN A 86 5.35 -2.28 -9.96
CA ASN A 86 5.21 -3.65 -10.44
C ASN A 86 3.76 -3.96 -10.83
N LEU A 87 2.80 -3.49 -10.03
CA LEU A 87 1.39 -3.68 -10.33
C LEU A 87 0.95 -2.90 -11.57
N VAL A 88 1.48 -1.69 -11.75
CA VAL A 88 1.19 -0.88 -12.93
C VAL A 88 1.74 -1.56 -14.19
N GLU A 89 2.98 -2.06 -14.15
CA GLU A 89 3.57 -2.77 -15.30
C GLU A 89 2.80 -4.03 -15.65
N ALA A 90 2.23 -4.69 -14.65
CA ALA A 90 1.39 -5.87 -14.86
C ALA A 90 -0.04 -5.53 -15.26
N GLN A 91 -0.33 -4.24 -15.45
CA GLN A 91 -1.65 -3.74 -15.84
C GLN A 91 -2.74 -4.06 -14.81
N MET A 92 -2.35 -4.17 -13.55
CA MET A 92 -3.26 -4.42 -12.44
C MET A 92 -3.67 -3.15 -11.71
N MET A 93 -2.96 -2.05 -11.95
CA MET A 93 -3.27 -0.72 -11.44
C MET A 93 -3.01 0.28 -12.55
N SER A 94 -3.80 1.36 -12.56
CA SER A 94 -3.57 2.45 -13.50
C SER A 94 -2.69 3.51 -12.85
N ARG A 95 -1.99 4.26 -13.70
CA ARG A 95 -1.10 5.32 -13.29
C ARG A 95 -1.43 6.58 -14.08
N SER A 96 -1.46 7.72 -13.42
CA SER A 96 -1.58 8.99 -14.12
C SER A 96 -0.18 9.46 -14.56
N GLU A 97 -0.14 10.33 -15.59
CA GLU A 97 1.12 10.89 -16.07
C GLU A 97 1.83 11.73 -15.01
N GLU A 98 1.10 12.22 -14.01
CA GLU A 98 1.63 13.03 -12.94
C GLU A 98 2.30 12.20 -11.84
N ASP A 99 2.04 10.89 -11.81
CA ASP A 99 2.60 10.03 -10.76
C ASP A 99 4.05 9.68 -11.06
N ASN A 100 4.91 9.88 -10.08
CA ASN A 100 6.33 9.56 -10.15
C ASN A 100 6.71 8.64 -9.01
N ARG A 101 7.79 7.88 -9.23
CA ARG A 101 8.32 6.99 -8.20
C ARG A 101 8.76 7.78 -6.96
N GLU A 102 9.24 9.00 -7.14
CA GLU A 102 9.65 9.89 -6.05
C GLU A 102 8.50 10.25 -5.11
N ASP A 103 7.26 10.16 -5.57
CA ASP A 103 6.08 10.42 -4.72
C ASP A 103 5.99 9.47 -3.52
N PHE A 104 6.71 8.35 -3.58
CA PHE A 104 6.76 7.36 -2.52
C PHE A 104 8.00 7.48 -1.64
N ASP A 105 8.94 8.37 -1.98
CA ASP A 105 10.19 8.49 -1.25
C ASP A 105 10.01 9.28 0.05
N ASP A 106 10.44 8.69 1.15
CA ASP A 106 10.52 9.34 2.47
C ASP A 106 9.24 10.08 2.89
N VAL A 107 8.08 9.52 2.57
CA VAL A 107 6.81 10.18 2.88
C VAL A 107 6.52 10.16 4.39
N TYR A 108 6.79 9.05 5.04
CA TYR A 108 6.74 8.96 6.50
C TYR A 108 7.65 7.82 6.98
N GLU A 109 8.04 7.91 8.26
CA GLU A 109 8.81 6.86 8.91
C GLU A 109 7.85 5.89 9.60
N PHE A 110 8.05 4.60 9.37
CA PHE A 110 7.16 3.58 9.94
C PHE A 110 7.13 3.64 11.47
N ARG A 111 8.30 3.86 12.10
CA ARG A 111 8.36 3.95 13.57
C ARG A 111 7.58 5.12 14.14
N ASP A 112 7.36 6.16 13.33
CA ASP A 112 6.63 7.34 13.79
C ASP A 112 5.12 7.17 13.66
N VAL A 113 4.66 6.50 12.58
CA VAL A 113 3.24 6.37 12.30
C VAL A 113 2.62 5.09 12.88
N PHE A 114 3.44 4.06 13.15
CA PHE A 114 2.96 2.77 13.67
C PHE A 114 3.44 2.52 15.10
N ARG A 115 3.33 3.53 15.95
CA ARG A 115 3.66 3.39 17.37
C ARG A 115 2.52 2.71 18.12
N ILE A 116 2.83 2.21 19.32
CA ILE A 116 1.86 1.50 20.13
C ILE A 116 0.62 2.34 20.47
N ASP A 117 0.78 3.66 20.53
CA ASP A 117 -0.31 4.59 20.81
C ASP A 117 -0.99 5.12 19.56
N SER A 118 -0.54 4.69 18.37
CA SER A 118 -1.15 5.11 17.10
C SER A 118 -2.48 4.40 16.88
N LYS A 119 -3.45 5.12 16.32
CA LYS A 119 -4.77 4.58 16.03
C LYS A 119 -5.14 4.83 14.58
N PRO A 120 -5.90 3.92 13.95
CA PRO A 120 -6.43 4.19 12.62
C PRO A 120 -7.38 5.38 12.68
N ARG A 121 -7.52 6.04 11.53
CA ARG A 121 -8.37 7.23 11.41
C ARG A 121 -9.80 6.98 11.89
N SER A 122 -10.34 5.80 11.61
CA SER A 122 -11.70 5.43 11.97
C SER A 122 -11.92 5.27 13.47
N MET A 123 -10.83 5.11 14.25
CA MET A 123 -10.88 4.90 15.70
C MET A 123 -10.45 6.12 16.50
N ARG A 124 -10.12 7.23 15.83
CA ARG A 124 -9.74 8.46 16.52
C ARG A 124 -10.98 9.14 17.09
N SER A 125 -10.82 9.68 18.30
CA SER A 125 -11.92 10.40 18.94
C SER A 125 -12.25 11.66 18.12
N PRO A 126 -13.53 11.96 17.93
CA PRO A 126 -13.93 13.20 17.27
C PRO A 126 -13.55 14.39 18.15
N ARG A 127 -13.31 15.50 17.51
CA ARG A 127 -13.01 16.74 18.21
C ARG A 127 -14.02 17.80 17.90
#